data_ea7f6d3d9d2faaca57995eb7c443a46d
#
_entry.id   ea7f6d3d9d2faaca57995eb7c443a46d
#
_cell.length_a   1.000
_cell.length_b   1.000
_cell.length_c   1.000
_cell.angle_alpha   90.00
_cell.angle_beta   90.00
_cell.angle_gamma   90.00
#
_symmetry.space_group_name_H-M   'P 1'
#
loop_
_entity.id
_entity.type
_entity.pdbx_description
1 polymer ?
#
loop_
_entity_poly.entity_id
_entity_poly.type
_entity_poly.pdbx_seq_one_letter_code
_entity_poly.pdbx_strand_id
1 'polypeptide(L)'
;RDAVLHLLRIAGGLDIAFLTAFILGAASHRMAVVFDNIVTGAAVLAAVTIEPLVKDYVFPSAAYDEPIHDAPIHMEQCRFLGVKPYLDYKLLINEALGSTMGLSVINASMYMLNDMKTFVEAEVSVAEDGAGKGRQKNKE
;
A
#
# COMPACT_ATOMS: atom_id res chain seq x y z
N ARG A 1 -4.88 0.66 23.30
CA ARG A 1 -3.78 1.62 23.23
C ARG A 1 -2.72 1.33 24.29
N ASP A 2 -3.04 1.38 25.57
CA ASP A 2 -2.08 1.18 26.68
C ASP A 2 -1.41 -0.19 26.66
N ALA A 3 -2.14 -1.24 26.31
CA ALA A 3 -1.59 -2.59 26.19
C ALA A 3 -0.50 -2.67 25.09
N VAL A 4 -0.69 -1.98 23.97
CA VAL A 4 0.32 -1.95 22.88
C VAL A 4 1.56 -1.17 23.33
N LEU A 5 1.40 -0.04 23.98
CA LEU A 5 2.53 0.73 24.52
C LEU A 5 3.31 -0.08 25.54
N HIS A 6 2.60 -0.84 26.40
CA HIS A 6 3.24 -1.74 27.34
C HIS A 6 4.00 -2.87 26.62
N LEU A 7 3.41 -3.48 25.60
CA LEU A 7 4.05 -4.53 24.80
C LEU A 7 5.31 -4.02 24.08
N LEU A 8 5.24 -2.84 23.47
CA LEU A 8 6.41 -2.20 22.82
C LEU A 8 7.55 -1.98 23.83
N ARG A 9 7.21 -1.59 25.06
CA ARG A 9 8.20 -1.36 26.12
C ARG A 9 8.92 -2.64 26.56
N ILE A 10 8.25 -3.79 26.60
CA ILE A 10 8.82 -5.04 27.13
C ILE A 10 9.38 -5.98 26.07
N ALA A 11 8.85 -5.93 24.85
CA ALA A 11 9.16 -6.90 23.78
C ALA A 11 9.39 -6.26 22.41
N GLY A 12 9.06 -4.99 22.20
CA GLY A 12 9.03 -4.38 20.87
C GLY A 12 10.40 -3.94 20.33
N GLY A 13 11.43 -3.82 21.18
CA GLY A 13 12.68 -3.22 20.75
C GLY A 13 12.56 -1.72 20.39
N LEU A 14 13.69 -1.02 20.31
CA LEU A 14 13.70 0.40 20.01
C LEU A 14 13.38 0.68 18.54
N ASP A 15 13.71 -0.22 17.65
CA ASP A 15 13.46 -0.16 16.20
C ASP A 15 11.96 -0.20 15.90
N ILE A 16 11.23 -1.18 16.42
CA ILE A 16 9.77 -1.29 16.24
C ILE A 16 9.05 -0.11 16.89
N ALA A 17 9.48 0.31 18.08
CA ALA A 17 8.90 1.46 18.77
C ALA A 17 9.11 2.77 17.97
N PHE A 18 10.32 2.98 17.44
CA PHE A 18 10.62 4.12 16.58
C PHE A 18 9.78 4.10 15.30
N LEU A 19 9.73 2.96 14.60
CA LEU A 19 8.94 2.81 13.37
C LEU A 19 7.45 3.02 13.65
N THR A 20 6.92 2.54 14.77
CA THR A 20 5.53 2.78 15.16
C THR A 20 5.24 4.27 15.30
N ALA A 21 6.11 5.01 15.98
CA ALA A 21 5.96 6.46 16.11
C ALA A 21 6.11 7.20 14.78
N PHE A 22 7.05 6.76 13.93
CA PHE A 22 7.24 7.30 12.60
C PHE A 22 5.99 7.11 11.72
N ILE A 23 5.39 5.92 11.75
CA ILE A 23 4.16 5.60 10.98
C ILE A 23 2.99 6.47 11.45
N LEU A 24 2.81 6.62 12.76
CA LEU A 24 1.78 7.51 13.32
C LEU A 24 1.98 8.96 12.87
N GLY A 25 3.23 9.45 12.90
CA GLY A 25 3.59 10.78 12.43
C GLY A 25 3.32 10.95 10.94
N ALA A 26 3.76 10.01 10.10
CA ALA A 26 3.52 10.04 8.65
C ALA A 26 2.02 10.08 8.32
N ALA A 27 1.23 9.21 8.93
CA ALA A 27 -0.22 9.16 8.73
C ALA A 27 -0.91 10.46 9.18
N SER A 28 -0.46 11.08 10.27
CA SER A 28 -0.99 12.37 10.72
C SER A 28 -0.78 13.50 9.71
N HIS A 29 0.25 13.38 8.88
CA HIS A 29 0.53 14.28 7.75
C HIS A 29 -0.07 13.78 6.43
N ARG A 30 -0.91 12.74 6.45
CA ARG A 30 -1.54 12.12 5.26
C ARG A 30 -0.53 11.59 4.25
N MET A 31 0.61 11.13 4.72
CA MET A 31 1.65 10.53 3.88
C MET A 31 1.41 9.02 3.75
N ALA A 32 1.58 8.50 2.55
CA ALA A 32 1.55 7.06 2.31
C ALA A 32 2.78 6.39 2.95
N VAL A 33 2.53 5.30 3.66
CA VAL A 33 3.57 4.46 4.28
C VAL A 33 3.56 3.11 3.60
N VAL A 34 4.68 2.73 3.01
CA VAL A 34 4.84 1.42 2.37
C VAL A 34 5.67 0.52 3.27
N PHE A 35 5.21 -0.72 3.45
CA PHE A 35 5.90 -1.71 4.27
C PHE A 35 5.98 -3.06 3.54
N ASP A 36 6.98 -3.89 3.87
CA ASP A 36 7.30 -5.07 3.08
C ASP A 36 7.83 -6.28 3.88
N ASN A 37 7.95 -6.19 5.21
CA ASN A 37 8.52 -7.29 5.99
C ASN A 37 7.90 -7.41 7.39
N ILE A 38 8.33 -8.44 8.14
CA ILE A 38 7.80 -8.75 9.47
C ILE A 38 8.02 -7.62 10.47
N VAL A 39 9.18 -6.94 10.44
CA VAL A 39 9.51 -5.88 11.40
C VAL A 39 8.67 -4.64 11.15
N THR A 40 8.61 -4.20 9.88
CA THR A 40 7.78 -3.07 9.48
C THR A 40 6.30 -3.39 9.64
N GLY A 41 5.88 -4.63 9.36
CA GLY A 41 4.52 -5.12 9.62
C GLY A 41 4.13 -5.10 11.09
N ALA A 42 5.05 -5.45 12.00
CA ALA A 42 4.81 -5.36 13.44
C ALA A 42 4.61 -3.90 13.89
N ALA A 43 5.41 -2.97 13.36
CA ALA A 43 5.26 -1.55 13.63
C ALA A 43 3.93 -0.99 13.10
N VAL A 44 3.50 -1.41 11.91
CA VAL A 44 2.20 -1.06 11.33
C VAL A 44 1.05 -1.58 12.19
N LEU A 45 1.12 -2.85 12.63
CA LEU A 45 0.13 -3.43 13.54
C LEU A 45 0.00 -2.63 14.85
N ALA A 46 1.13 -2.26 15.43
CA ALA A 46 1.16 -1.44 16.63
C ALA A 46 0.53 -0.05 16.37
N ALA A 47 0.91 0.61 15.28
CA ALA A 47 0.39 1.93 14.91
C ALA A 47 -1.12 1.90 14.66
N VAL A 48 -1.64 0.94 13.90
CA VAL A 48 -3.07 0.78 13.62
C VAL A 48 -3.86 0.42 14.88
N THR A 49 -3.26 -0.34 15.80
CA THR A 49 -3.90 -0.63 17.11
C THR A 49 -3.97 0.61 18.02
N ILE A 50 -2.99 1.50 17.94
CA ILE A 50 -2.98 2.78 18.67
C ILE A 50 -3.99 3.75 18.06
N GLU A 51 -4.00 3.88 16.73
CA GLU A 51 -4.87 4.77 15.96
C GLU A 51 -5.38 4.05 14.70
N PRO A 52 -6.63 3.57 14.70
CA PRO A 52 -7.19 2.79 13.58
C PRO A 52 -7.20 3.52 12.23
N LEU A 53 -7.27 4.85 12.20
CA LEU A 53 -7.25 5.64 10.96
C LEU A 53 -5.91 5.54 10.20
N VAL A 54 -4.84 5.11 10.87
CA VAL A 54 -3.55 4.85 10.22
C VAL A 54 -3.68 3.82 9.10
N LYS A 55 -4.63 2.90 9.19
CA LYS A 55 -4.87 1.87 8.18
C LYS A 55 -5.09 2.43 6.78
N ASP A 56 -5.66 3.62 6.65
CA ASP A 56 -5.96 4.24 5.36
C ASP A 56 -4.69 4.78 4.67
N TYR A 57 -3.57 4.81 5.37
CA TYR A 57 -2.30 5.36 4.91
C TYR A 57 -1.19 4.31 4.76
N VAL A 58 -1.46 3.03 5.07
CA VAL A 58 -0.43 1.97 5.03
C VAL A 58 -0.69 0.99 3.90
N PHE A 59 0.38 0.69 3.15
CA PHE A 59 0.32 -0.12 1.94
C PHE A 59 1.37 -1.23 2.00
N PRO A 60 0.95 -2.51 2.07
CA PRO A 60 1.87 -3.62 1.94
C PRO A 60 2.32 -3.73 0.48
N SER A 61 3.61 -3.66 0.23
CA SER A 61 4.12 -3.60 -1.14
C SER A 61 4.23 -4.95 -1.81
N ALA A 62 4.78 -5.94 -1.14
CA ALA A 62 5.16 -7.19 -1.77
C ALA A 62 4.67 -8.42 -1.00
N ALA A 63 4.25 -9.44 -1.74
CA ALA A 63 4.21 -10.80 -1.28
C ALA A 63 5.58 -11.44 -1.49
N TYR A 64 5.99 -12.28 -0.53
CA TYR A 64 7.21 -13.06 -0.61
C TYR A 64 6.85 -14.53 -0.80
N ASP A 65 7.59 -15.21 -1.69
CA ASP A 65 7.51 -16.66 -1.81
C ASP A 65 8.41 -17.34 -0.76
N GLU A 66 8.04 -18.56 -0.38
CA GLU A 66 9.00 -19.43 0.28
C GLU A 66 10.24 -19.63 -0.61
N PRO A 67 11.47 -19.66 -0.06
CA PRO A 67 11.78 -20.07 1.31
C PRO A 67 12.13 -18.91 2.26
N ILE A 68 11.67 -17.68 2.05
CA ILE A 68 11.93 -16.62 3.03
C ILE A 68 11.21 -16.97 4.33
N HIS A 69 11.98 -17.23 5.36
CA HIS A 69 11.50 -17.74 6.64
C HIS A 69 10.37 -16.92 7.27
N ASP A 70 10.35 -15.61 7.02
CA ASP A 70 9.40 -14.66 7.60
C ASP A 70 8.17 -14.38 6.71
N ALA A 71 8.15 -14.90 5.48
CA ALA A 71 7.07 -14.63 4.55
C ALA A 71 5.68 -15.02 5.07
N PRO A 72 5.47 -16.21 5.69
CA PRO A 72 4.18 -16.57 6.25
C PRO A 72 3.70 -15.61 7.34
N ILE A 73 4.60 -15.12 8.18
CA ILE A 73 4.27 -14.21 9.28
C ILE A 73 3.88 -12.84 8.72
N HIS A 74 4.61 -12.32 7.74
CA HIS A 74 4.27 -11.06 7.07
C HIS A 74 2.90 -11.13 6.40
N MET A 75 2.59 -12.23 5.72
CA MET A 75 1.28 -12.44 5.10
C MET A 75 0.14 -12.54 6.14
N GLU A 76 0.39 -13.15 7.30
CA GLU A 76 -0.55 -13.14 8.41
C GLU A 76 -0.78 -11.74 8.99
N GLN A 77 0.26 -10.93 9.11
CA GLN A 77 0.14 -9.52 9.50
C GLN A 77 -0.76 -8.76 8.52
N CYS A 78 -0.54 -8.91 7.21
CA CYS A 78 -1.37 -8.31 6.17
C CYS A 78 -2.82 -8.78 6.26
N ARG A 79 -3.05 -10.08 6.49
CA ARG A 79 -4.39 -10.65 6.66
C ARG A 79 -5.09 -10.07 7.88
N PHE A 80 -4.39 -9.97 9.00
CA PHE A 80 -4.93 -9.37 10.23
C PHE A 80 -5.30 -7.90 10.04
N LEU A 81 -4.49 -7.14 9.34
CA LEU A 81 -4.77 -5.76 8.97
C LEU A 81 -5.90 -5.64 7.93
N GLY A 82 -6.27 -6.73 7.26
CA GLY A 82 -7.24 -6.72 6.17
C GLY A 82 -6.75 -5.95 4.93
N VAL A 83 -5.45 -6.03 4.66
CA VAL A 83 -4.78 -5.45 3.49
C VAL A 83 -4.10 -6.55 2.68
N LYS A 84 -3.88 -6.30 1.39
CA LYS A 84 -3.19 -7.25 0.51
C LYS A 84 -2.00 -6.58 -0.14
N PRO A 85 -0.85 -7.24 -0.24
CA PRO A 85 0.25 -6.77 -1.06
C PRO A 85 -0.21 -6.56 -2.50
N TYR A 86 0.23 -5.47 -3.12
CA TYR A 86 -0.14 -5.15 -4.51
C TYR A 86 0.94 -5.53 -5.53
N LEU A 87 2.11 -5.99 -5.06
CA LEU A 87 3.14 -6.57 -5.90
C LEU A 87 3.30 -8.05 -5.55
N ASP A 88 3.17 -8.92 -6.55
CA ASP A 88 3.42 -10.35 -6.43
C ASP A 88 4.74 -10.66 -7.13
N TYR A 89 5.82 -10.26 -6.51
CA TYR A 89 7.17 -10.58 -6.95
C TYR A 89 7.74 -11.69 -6.08
N LYS A 90 8.40 -12.64 -6.71
CA LYS A 90 9.18 -13.67 -6.01
C LYS A 90 10.49 -13.06 -5.48
N LEU A 91 10.36 -12.14 -4.54
CA LEU A 91 11.51 -11.50 -3.94
C LEU A 91 12.17 -12.46 -2.95
N LEU A 92 13.47 -12.65 -3.13
CA LEU A 92 14.28 -13.46 -2.21
C LEU A 92 14.99 -12.61 -1.15
N ILE A 93 14.86 -11.30 -1.23
CA ILE A 93 15.51 -10.32 -0.36
C ILE A 93 14.44 -9.38 0.16
N ASN A 94 14.37 -9.23 1.48
CA ASN A 94 13.42 -8.36 2.15
C ASN A 94 14.03 -7.06 2.73
N GLU A 95 15.15 -6.61 2.17
CA GLU A 95 15.87 -5.40 2.59
C GLU A 95 15.27 -4.13 1.95
N ALA A 96 14.00 -3.84 2.24
CA ALA A 96 13.23 -2.70 1.70
C ALA A 96 13.10 -2.68 0.16
N LEU A 97 13.44 -3.76 -0.54
CA LEU A 97 13.30 -3.83 -2.00
C LEU A 97 11.83 -3.74 -2.41
N GLY A 98 10.96 -4.49 -1.74
CA GLY A 98 9.52 -4.44 -1.97
C GLY A 98 8.95 -3.05 -1.74
N SER A 99 9.34 -2.39 -0.65
CA SER A 99 8.90 -1.03 -0.34
C SER A 99 9.38 -0.01 -1.37
N THR A 100 10.62 -0.12 -1.83
CA THR A 100 11.18 0.77 -2.88
C THR A 100 10.43 0.63 -4.20
N MET A 101 10.15 -0.61 -4.63
CA MET A 101 9.35 -0.88 -5.83
C MET A 101 7.91 -0.40 -5.65
N GLY A 102 7.34 -0.63 -4.47
CA GLY A 102 5.99 -0.18 -4.11
C GLY A 102 5.83 1.33 -4.16
N LEU A 103 6.79 2.08 -3.66
CA LEU A 103 6.80 3.54 -3.75
C LEU A 103 6.84 4.01 -5.21
N SER A 104 7.58 3.32 -6.08
CA SER A 104 7.62 3.64 -7.51
C SER A 104 6.24 3.46 -8.17
N VAL A 105 5.50 2.41 -7.79
CA VAL A 105 4.13 2.18 -8.29
C VAL A 105 3.17 3.25 -7.78
N ILE A 106 3.23 3.61 -6.49
CA ILE A 106 2.40 4.68 -5.92
C ILE A 106 2.70 6.01 -6.63
N ASN A 107 3.99 6.33 -6.82
CA ASN A 107 4.38 7.55 -7.50
C ASN A 107 3.87 7.60 -8.95
N ALA A 108 3.99 6.51 -9.71
CA ALA A 108 3.41 6.38 -11.05
C ALA A 108 1.89 6.56 -11.04
N SER A 109 1.20 6.00 -10.06
CA SER A 109 -0.26 6.15 -9.90
C SER A 109 -0.66 7.61 -9.63
N MET A 110 0.15 8.36 -8.90
CA MET A 110 -0.09 9.79 -8.67
C MET A 110 0.07 10.61 -9.95
N TYR A 111 1.04 10.30 -10.79
CA TYR A 111 1.15 10.91 -12.13
C TYR A 111 -0.09 10.62 -12.98
N MET A 112 -0.53 9.36 -13.01
CA MET A 112 -1.76 9.01 -13.72
C MET A 112 -2.97 9.81 -13.22
N LEU A 113 -3.12 9.93 -11.91
CA LEU A 113 -4.23 10.66 -11.29
C LEU A 113 -4.21 12.15 -11.63
N ASN A 114 -3.04 12.78 -11.63
CA ASN A 114 -2.90 14.23 -11.77
C ASN A 114 -2.76 14.70 -13.23
N ASP A 115 -2.14 13.88 -14.09
CA ASP A 115 -1.75 14.31 -15.43
C ASP A 115 -2.57 13.66 -16.54
N MET A 116 -3.31 12.57 -16.24
CA MET A 116 -4.16 11.90 -17.22
C MET A 116 -5.42 12.74 -17.48
N LYS A 117 -5.60 13.13 -18.72
CA LYS A 117 -6.79 13.86 -19.17
C LYS A 117 -8.01 12.95 -19.23
N THR A 118 -9.16 13.48 -18.84
CA THR A 118 -10.45 12.85 -19.13
C THR A 118 -10.77 12.92 -20.63
N PHE A 119 -11.72 12.13 -21.10
CA PHE A 119 -12.16 12.19 -22.51
C PHE A 119 -12.65 13.58 -22.91
N VAL A 120 -13.26 14.32 -22.00
CA VAL A 120 -13.73 15.69 -22.23
C VAL A 120 -12.55 16.64 -22.38
N GLU A 121 -11.57 16.58 -21.50
CA GLU A 121 -10.35 17.41 -21.55
C GLU A 121 -9.44 17.07 -22.73
N ALA A 122 -9.49 15.81 -23.20
CA ALA A 122 -8.73 15.36 -24.36
C ALA A 122 -9.50 15.56 -25.69
N GLU A 123 -10.71 16.16 -25.64
CA GLU A 123 -11.59 16.38 -26.80
C GLU A 123 -11.89 15.10 -27.60
N VAL A 124 -11.86 13.94 -26.93
CA VAL A 124 -12.17 12.68 -27.55
C VAL A 124 -13.68 12.55 -27.70
N SER A 125 -14.16 12.39 -28.94
CA SER A 125 -15.58 12.14 -29.21
C SER A 125 -16.01 10.81 -28.60
N VAL A 126 -16.98 10.85 -27.68
CA VAL A 126 -17.59 9.67 -27.11
C VAL A 126 -18.71 9.22 -28.03
N ALA A 127 -18.69 7.95 -28.47
CA ALA A 127 -19.80 7.38 -29.23
C ALA A 127 -21.04 7.33 -28.33
N GLU A 128 -22.11 8.06 -28.71
CA GLU A 128 -23.34 8.13 -27.92
C GLU A 128 -24.02 6.77 -27.73
N ASP A 129 -23.74 5.80 -28.58
CA ASP A 129 -24.44 4.52 -28.65
C ASP A 129 -23.57 3.26 -28.54
N GLY A 130 -22.34 3.33 -28.00
CA GLY A 130 -21.42 2.18 -27.94
C GLY A 130 -20.87 1.77 -29.31
N ALA A 131 -19.86 0.90 -29.29
CA ALA A 131 -18.98 0.59 -30.43
C ALA A 131 -19.67 0.05 -31.73
N GLY A 132 -20.93 -0.26 -31.71
CA GLY A 132 -21.66 -0.78 -32.89
C GLY A 132 -22.56 0.24 -33.60
N LYS A 133 -23.06 1.24 -32.91
CA LYS A 133 -24.07 2.15 -33.46
C LYS A 133 -23.50 3.43 -34.07
N GLY A 134 -22.34 3.89 -33.59
CA GLY A 134 -21.65 5.05 -34.17
C GLY A 134 -21.19 4.85 -35.61
N ARG A 135 -20.97 3.60 -36.03
CA ARG A 135 -20.63 3.28 -37.44
C ARG A 135 -21.81 3.31 -38.39
N GLN A 136 -23.05 3.29 -37.91
CA GLN A 136 -24.26 3.31 -38.75
C GLN A 136 -24.69 4.72 -39.13
N LYS A 137 -24.32 5.75 -38.35
CA LYS A 137 -24.65 7.16 -38.67
C LYS A 137 -23.82 7.76 -39.82
N ASN A 138 -22.71 7.13 -40.20
CA ASN A 138 -21.86 7.61 -41.31
C ASN A 138 -22.19 6.93 -42.67
N LYS A 139 -23.37 6.34 -42.79
CA LYS A 139 -23.80 5.67 -44.06
C LYS A 139 -25.04 6.28 -44.73
N GLU A 140 -25.47 7.46 -44.27
CA GLU A 140 -26.54 8.20 -44.96
C GLU A 140 -25.97 9.40 -45.73
#